data_c54dcaae6abfc8b25748aa0061a0dd6a
#
_entry.id   c54dcaae6abfc8b25748aa0061a0dd6a
#
_cell.length_a   1.000
_cell.length_b   1.000
_cell.length_c   1.000
_cell.angle_alpha   90.00
_cell.angle_beta   90.00
_cell.angle_gamma   90.00
#
_symmetry.space_group_name_H-M   'P 1'
#
loop_
_entity.id
_entity.type
_entity.pdbx_description
1 polymer ?
#
loop_
_entity_poly.entity_id
_entity_poly.type
_entity_poly.pdbx_seq_one_letter_code
_entity_poly.pdbx_strand_id
1 'polypeptide(L)'
;MLLQRDPIYPVLMERLHTALPGYEFRVDTTPPLLNAHLMLCTEADAAVLLPFSPAQPEVERTPIMHNIFYLALAPEHPLYPRDSLQLAGLAGQRVYYEPLYQEIVEYASVQPGTPFSTMEWCSVENYAHVYTELLAGRGMFLFPVRYPSYPAAWYRQVWLPLPDTVLLTLREDPRPEILTLRQVFTEVYGERIKALLP
;
A
#
# COMPACT_ATOMS: atom_id res chain seq x y z
N MET A 1 2.77 4.87 9.10
CA MET A 1 1.49 4.23 9.47
C MET A 1 1.22 2.94 8.71
N LEU A 2 1.49 2.85 7.42
CA LEU A 2 1.33 1.60 6.64
C LEU A 2 2.27 0.48 7.13
N LEU A 3 3.53 0.81 7.40
CA LEU A 3 4.55 -0.17 7.77
C LEU A 3 4.22 -0.91 9.08
N GLN A 4 3.87 -0.21 10.16
CA GLN A 4 3.61 -0.80 11.46
C GLN A 4 2.36 -1.70 11.53
N ARG A 5 1.39 -1.47 10.62
CA ARG A 5 0.18 -2.30 10.50
C ARG A 5 0.32 -3.44 9.50
N ASP A 6 1.40 -3.45 8.76
CA ASP A 6 1.68 -4.55 7.82
C ASP A 6 2.04 -5.81 8.62
N PRO A 7 1.40 -6.96 8.35
CA PRO A 7 1.74 -8.23 8.99
C PRO A 7 3.21 -8.64 8.87
N ILE A 8 3.93 -8.07 7.90
CA ILE A 8 5.36 -8.31 7.69
C ILE A 8 6.26 -7.51 8.66
N TYR A 9 5.69 -6.48 9.33
CA TYR A 9 6.48 -5.60 10.19
C TYR A 9 7.27 -6.34 11.28
N PRO A 10 6.70 -7.31 12.03
CA PRO A 10 7.45 -8.07 13.03
C PRO A 10 8.64 -8.83 12.42
N VAL A 11 8.44 -9.44 11.24
CA VAL A 11 9.49 -10.18 10.52
C VAL A 11 10.59 -9.24 10.05
N LEU A 12 10.22 -8.07 9.52
CA LEU A 12 11.15 -7.03 9.13
C LEU A 12 12.02 -6.57 10.32
N MET A 13 11.40 -6.29 11.45
CA MET A 13 12.12 -5.86 12.65
C MET A 13 13.07 -6.93 13.18
N GLU A 14 12.65 -8.18 13.21
CA GLU A 14 13.51 -9.32 13.59
C GLU A 14 14.73 -9.42 12.68
N ARG A 15 14.54 -9.32 11.37
CA ARG A 15 15.63 -9.37 10.38
C ARG A 15 16.57 -8.18 10.52
N LEU A 16 16.05 -6.98 10.74
CA LEU A 16 16.85 -5.77 10.95
C LEU A 16 17.70 -5.89 12.24
N HIS A 17 17.14 -6.33 13.35
CA HIS A 17 17.90 -6.55 14.58
C HIS A 17 18.97 -7.63 14.43
N THR A 18 18.71 -8.65 13.61
CA THR A 18 19.71 -9.70 13.31
C THR A 18 20.84 -9.18 12.43
N ALA A 19 20.51 -8.39 11.40
CA ALA A 19 21.49 -7.89 10.43
C ALA A 19 22.31 -6.70 10.97
N LEU A 20 21.74 -5.93 11.87
CA LEU A 20 22.32 -4.71 12.46
C LEU A 20 22.28 -4.80 14.00
N PRO A 21 23.04 -5.73 14.60
CA PRO A 21 23.09 -5.90 16.04
C PRO A 21 23.66 -4.64 16.72
N GLY A 22 22.97 -4.17 17.75
CA GLY A 22 23.38 -2.98 18.50
C GLY A 22 22.78 -1.66 17.99
N TYR A 23 21.99 -1.69 16.91
CA TYR A 23 21.22 -0.54 16.46
C TYR A 23 19.81 -0.55 17.09
N GLU A 24 19.35 0.62 17.48
CA GLU A 24 17.97 0.85 17.90
C GLU A 24 17.19 1.40 16.71
N PHE A 25 16.06 0.76 16.39
CA PHE A 25 15.19 1.19 15.29
C PHE A 25 14.01 1.97 15.84
N ARG A 26 13.95 3.25 15.50
CA ARG A 26 12.80 4.09 15.77
C ARG A 26 11.98 4.24 14.51
N VAL A 27 10.70 3.87 14.57
CA VAL A 27 9.76 3.98 13.45
C VAL A 27 8.69 5.00 13.78
N ASP A 28 8.76 6.13 13.13
CA ASP A 28 7.81 7.22 13.27
C ASP A 28 6.88 7.30 12.06
N THR A 29 5.65 7.74 12.30
CA THR A 29 4.73 8.09 11.22
C THR A 29 4.93 9.55 10.89
N THR A 30 5.47 9.82 9.72
CA THR A 30 5.64 11.17 9.20
C THR A 30 4.45 11.57 8.32
N PRO A 31 4.06 12.84 8.31
CA PRO A 31 3.13 13.37 7.33
C PRO A 31 3.69 13.25 5.90
N PRO A 32 2.85 13.41 4.86
CA PRO A 32 3.28 13.28 3.47
C PRO A 32 4.52 14.13 3.18
N LEU A 33 5.51 13.50 2.55
CA LEU A 33 6.82 14.07 2.32
C LEU A 33 6.76 15.12 1.20
N LEU A 34 6.75 16.39 1.58
CA LEU A 34 6.93 17.50 0.65
C LEU A 34 8.36 17.57 0.10
N ASN A 35 9.34 17.13 0.90
CA ASN A 35 10.75 17.08 0.49
C ASN A 35 11.46 15.88 1.16
N ALA A 36 11.55 14.78 0.43
CA ALA A 36 12.19 13.55 0.89
C ALA A 36 13.70 13.74 1.20
N HIS A 37 14.40 14.52 0.40
CA HIS A 37 15.84 14.78 0.61
C HIS A 37 16.07 15.50 1.92
N LEU A 38 15.34 16.59 2.19
CA LEU A 38 15.49 17.33 3.44
C LEU A 38 15.23 16.45 4.66
N MET A 39 14.16 15.64 4.63
CA MET A 39 13.85 14.72 5.72
C MET A 39 14.96 13.69 5.94
N LEU A 40 15.49 13.09 4.87
CA LEU A 40 16.59 12.11 4.98
C LEU A 40 17.91 12.73 5.47
N CYS A 41 18.09 14.04 5.28
CA CYS A 41 19.25 14.76 5.82
C CYS A 41 19.11 15.13 7.30
N THR A 42 17.88 15.25 7.83
CA THR A 42 17.64 15.90 9.12
C THR A 42 16.89 15.05 10.14
N GLU A 43 16.01 14.17 9.70
CA GLU A 43 15.02 13.54 10.59
C GLU A 43 15.03 12.01 10.56
N ALA A 44 15.43 11.40 9.44
CA ALA A 44 15.33 9.96 9.28
C ALA A 44 16.45 9.40 8.39
N ASP A 45 16.89 8.19 8.68
CA ASP A 45 17.86 7.44 7.86
C ASP A 45 17.23 6.83 6.61
N ALA A 46 15.94 6.51 6.70
CA ALA A 46 15.17 5.93 5.60
C ALA A 46 13.69 6.24 5.74
N ALA A 47 12.96 6.18 4.63
CA ALA A 47 11.50 6.29 4.62
C ALA A 47 10.87 5.26 3.70
N VAL A 48 9.71 4.75 4.09
CA VAL A 48 8.89 3.85 3.27
C VAL A 48 7.61 4.56 2.90
N LEU A 49 7.39 4.73 1.60
CA LEU A 49 6.21 5.46 1.11
C LEU A 49 5.85 5.10 -0.33
N LEU A 50 4.69 5.57 -0.76
CA LEU A 50 4.32 5.64 -2.17
C LEU A 50 4.93 6.92 -2.78
N PRO A 51 5.74 6.82 -3.84
CA PRO A 51 6.49 7.95 -4.37
C PRO A 51 5.62 8.82 -5.29
N PHE A 52 4.65 9.53 -4.74
CA PHE A 52 3.80 10.48 -5.49
C PHE A 52 4.55 11.74 -5.90
N SER A 53 5.68 12.02 -5.26
CA SER A 53 6.53 13.17 -5.60
C SER A 53 7.48 12.85 -6.75
N PRO A 54 7.91 13.86 -7.52
CA PRO A 54 8.98 13.71 -8.51
C PRO A 54 10.25 13.10 -7.91
N ALA A 55 11.02 12.40 -8.74
CA ALA A 55 12.32 11.87 -8.31
C ALA A 55 13.28 13.03 -7.98
N GLN A 56 14.01 12.89 -6.89
CA GLN A 56 15.07 13.82 -6.48
C GLN A 56 16.42 13.14 -6.73
N PRO A 57 17.39 13.78 -7.38
CA PRO A 57 18.66 13.15 -7.76
C PRO A 57 19.45 12.59 -6.57
N GLU A 58 19.36 13.24 -5.41
CA GLU A 58 20.05 12.90 -4.18
C GLU A 58 19.41 11.73 -3.42
N VAL A 59 18.20 11.33 -3.82
CA VAL A 59 17.43 10.29 -3.14
C VAL A 59 17.41 9.01 -3.97
N GLU A 60 17.88 7.94 -3.37
CA GLU A 60 17.74 6.60 -3.92
C GLU A 60 16.35 6.05 -3.63
N ARG A 61 15.70 5.49 -4.66
CA ARG A 61 14.39 4.84 -4.58
C ARG A 61 14.56 3.36 -4.84
N THR A 62 14.49 2.56 -3.80
CA THR A 62 14.54 1.10 -3.92
C THR A 62 13.12 0.55 -3.89
N PRO A 63 12.59 0.00 -5.00
CA PRO A 63 11.27 -0.65 -4.98
C PRO A 63 11.30 -1.83 -4.02
N ILE A 64 10.32 -1.89 -3.10
CA ILE A 64 10.22 -2.95 -2.10
C ILE A 64 8.94 -3.74 -2.21
N MET A 65 7.86 -3.16 -2.73
CA MET A 65 6.57 -3.84 -2.81
C MET A 65 5.74 -3.33 -3.98
N HIS A 66 5.19 -4.24 -4.78
CA HIS A 66 4.12 -3.93 -5.71
C HIS A 66 2.81 -3.73 -4.97
N ASN A 67 2.08 -2.68 -5.31
CA ASN A 67 0.79 -2.38 -4.67
C ASN A 67 -0.32 -3.24 -5.27
N ILE A 68 -0.56 -4.39 -4.66
CA ILE A 68 -1.68 -5.27 -4.98
C ILE A 68 -2.81 -4.95 -4.02
N PHE A 69 -3.97 -4.63 -4.59
CA PHE A 69 -5.18 -4.41 -3.82
C PHE A 69 -6.24 -5.46 -4.14
N TYR A 70 -7.16 -5.64 -3.23
CA TYR A 70 -8.30 -6.51 -3.36
C TYR A 70 -9.58 -5.70 -3.21
N LEU A 71 -10.55 -5.97 -4.07
CA LEU A 71 -11.92 -5.51 -3.87
C LEU A 71 -12.73 -6.65 -3.27
N ALA A 72 -13.33 -6.40 -2.10
CA ALA A 72 -14.32 -7.31 -1.53
C ALA A 72 -15.70 -6.89 -2.02
N LEU A 73 -16.44 -7.84 -2.58
CA LEU A 73 -17.82 -7.67 -3.02
C LEU A 73 -18.64 -8.91 -2.67
N ALA A 74 -19.85 -8.69 -2.17
CA ALA A 74 -20.74 -9.77 -1.80
C ALA A 74 -21.44 -10.41 -3.03
N PRO A 75 -22.03 -11.60 -2.90
CA PRO A 75 -22.70 -12.29 -4.00
C PRO A 75 -23.81 -11.49 -4.68
N GLU A 76 -24.43 -10.56 -3.96
CA GLU A 76 -25.51 -9.68 -4.43
C GLU A 76 -24.99 -8.57 -5.36
N HIS A 77 -23.69 -8.35 -5.41
CA HIS A 77 -23.10 -7.31 -6.25
C HIS A 77 -23.13 -7.72 -7.74
N PRO A 78 -23.55 -6.83 -8.67
CA PRO A 78 -23.67 -7.16 -10.10
C PRO A 78 -22.38 -7.68 -10.76
N LEU A 79 -21.22 -7.32 -10.20
CA LEU A 79 -19.91 -7.75 -10.71
C LEU A 79 -19.42 -9.06 -10.06
N TYR A 80 -20.12 -9.60 -9.06
CA TYR A 80 -19.70 -10.79 -8.34
C TYR A 80 -19.50 -12.03 -9.24
N PRO A 81 -20.35 -12.30 -10.24
CA PRO A 81 -20.20 -13.48 -11.10
C PRO A 81 -18.95 -13.46 -11.98
N ARG A 82 -18.22 -12.34 -12.03
CA ARG A 82 -17.00 -12.22 -12.85
C ARG A 82 -15.81 -12.76 -12.10
N ASP A 83 -15.11 -13.73 -12.67
CA ASP A 83 -13.90 -14.31 -12.07
C ASP A 83 -12.74 -13.30 -11.99
N SER A 84 -12.68 -12.37 -12.95
CA SER A 84 -11.72 -11.28 -12.95
C SER A 84 -12.41 -9.93 -13.18
N LEU A 85 -11.99 -8.94 -12.44
CA LEU A 85 -12.44 -7.56 -12.61
C LEU A 85 -11.43 -6.78 -13.43
N GLN A 86 -11.87 -6.34 -14.61
CA GLN A 86 -11.11 -5.37 -15.38
C GLN A 86 -11.44 -3.96 -14.87
N LEU A 87 -10.42 -3.11 -14.81
CA LEU A 87 -10.56 -1.72 -14.35
C LEU A 87 -11.69 -0.96 -15.06
N ALA A 88 -11.84 -1.14 -16.38
CA ALA A 88 -12.91 -0.50 -17.14
C ALA A 88 -14.32 -0.84 -16.63
N GLY A 89 -14.51 -2.02 -16.04
CA GLY A 89 -15.78 -2.44 -15.45
C GLY A 89 -16.09 -1.81 -14.10
N LEU A 90 -15.14 -1.06 -13.52
CA LEU A 90 -15.30 -0.41 -12.22
C LEU A 90 -15.76 1.05 -12.33
N ALA A 91 -15.87 1.59 -13.53
CA ALA A 91 -16.35 2.94 -13.75
C ALA A 91 -17.75 3.15 -13.12
N GLY A 92 -17.92 4.22 -12.37
CA GLY A 92 -19.18 4.55 -11.69
C GLY A 92 -19.54 3.66 -10.49
N GLN A 93 -18.68 2.73 -10.12
CA GLN A 93 -18.91 1.89 -8.94
C GLN A 93 -18.58 2.62 -7.65
N ARG A 94 -19.33 2.30 -6.58
CA ARG A 94 -19.06 2.79 -5.23
C ARG A 94 -18.00 1.93 -4.57
N VAL A 95 -16.90 2.57 -4.09
CA VAL A 95 -15.78 1.89 -3.46
C VAL A 95 -15.51 2.51 -2.09
N TYR A 96 -15.69 1.71 -1.06
CA TYR A 96 -15.35 2.07 0.31
C TYR A 96 -13.86 1.84 0.56
N TYR A 97 -13.22 2.70 1.34
CA TYR A 97 -11.81 2.57 1.72
C TYR A 97 -11.58 3.10 3.14
N GLU A 98 -10.59 2.54 3.82
CA GLU A 98 -10.18 3.03 5.14
C GLU A 98 -9.51 4.41 5.02
N PRO A 99 -9.75 5.36 5.95
CA PRO A 99 -9.17 6.70 5.92
C PRO A 99 -7.65 6.74 5.76
N LEU A 100 -6.97 5.69 6.23
CA LEU A 100 -5.51 5.56 6.08
C LEU A 100 -5.04 5.43 4.62
N TYR A 101 -5.95 5.12 3.67
CA TYR A 101 -5.66 5.03 2.23
C TYR A 101 -6.07 6.29 1.46
N GLN A 102 -6.41 7.37 2.16
CA GLN A 102 -6.86 8.62 1.56
C GLN A 102 -5.93 9.12 0.44
N GLU A 103 -4.62 9.18 0.71
CA GLU A 103 -3.62 9.65 -0.27
C GLU A 103 -3.57 8.77 -1.53
N ILE A 104 -3.74 7.45 -1.36
CA ILE A 104 -3.79 6.50 -2.47
C ILE A 104 -5.02 6.75 -3.34
N VAL A 105 -6.17 6.95 -2.70
CA VAL A 105 -7.43 7.22 -3.39
C VAL A 105 -7.38 8.57 -4.10
N GLU A 106 -6.87 9.61 -3.45
CA GLU A 106 -6.67 10.92 -4.06
C GLU A 106 -5.78 10.85 -5.29
N TYR A 107 -4.64 10.16 -5.19
CA TYR A 107 -3.77 9.93 -6.34
C TYR A 107 -4.49 9.18 -7.46
N ALA A 108 -5.17 8.07 -7.15
CA ALA A 108 -5.85 7.26 -8.14
C ALA A 108 -6.99 8.03 -8.83
N SER A 109 -7.75 8.82 -8.07
CA SER A 109 -8.93 9.54 -8.58
C SER A 109 -8.59 10.65 -9.59
N VAL A 110 -7.37 11.19 -9.55
CA VAL A 110 -6.95 12.24 -10.50
C VAL A 110 -6.22 11.70 -11.74
N GLN A 111 -6.02 10.37 -11.84
CA GLN A 111 -5.33 9.77 -12.99
C GLN A 111 -6.24 9.83 -14.23
N PRO A 112 -5.88 10.60 -15.28
CA PRO A 112 -6.73 10.77 -16.46
C PRO A 112 -6.81 9.46 -17.26
N GLY A 113 -7.99 9.21 -17.83
CA GLY A 113 -8.22 8.04 -18.67
C GLY A 113 -8.32 6.70 -17.92
N THR A 114 -8.32 6.73 -16.59
CA THR A 114 -8.56 5.55 -15.75
C THR A 114 -9.98 5.57 -15.19
N PRO A 115 -10.60 4.42 -14.93
CA PRO A 115 -11.93 4.36 -14.32
C PRO A 115 -11.96 4.91 -12.89
N PHE A 116 -10.81 5.09 -12.24
CA PHE A 116 -10.70 5.61 -10.88
C PHE A 116 -11.23 7.04 -10.75
N SER A 117 -11.09 7.87 -11.78
CA SER A 117 -11.63 9.24 -11.80
C SER A 117 -13.17 9.27 -11.84
N THR A 118 -13.81 8.16 -12.16
CA THR A 118 -15.27 8.04 -12.26
C THR A 118 -15.88 7.17 -11.16
N MET A 119 -15.07 6.56 -10.29
CA MET A 119 -15.55 5.81 -9.13
C MET A 119 -16.08 6.75 -8.05
N GLU A 120 -17.10 6.31 -7.34
CA GLU A 120 -17.59 6.98 -6.14
C GLU A 120 -16.78 6.48 -4.94
N TRP A 121 -15.76 7.23 -4.53
CA TRP A 121 -14.92 6.91 -3.41
C TRP A 121 -15.55 7.35 -2.09
N CYS A 122 -15.72 6.41 -1.17
CA CYS A 122 -16.37 6.63 0.13
C CYS A 122 -15.42 6.24 1.27
N SER A 123 -14.97 7.21 2.05
CA SER A 123 -14.23 6.96 3.28
C SER A 123 -15.10 6.27 4.32
N VAL A 124 -14.56 5.25 4.97
CA VAL A 124 -15.29 4.49 6.00
C VAL A 124 -15.34 5.26 7.31
N GLU A 125 -16.54 5.65 7.71
CA GLU A 125 -16.81 6.20 9.04
C GLU A 125 -17.39 5.14 9.98
N ASN A 126 -18.16 4.19 9.43
CA ASN A 126 -18.82 3.12 10.18
C ASN A 126 -18.76 1.79 9.42
N TYR A 127 -17.99 0.85 9.92
CA TYR A 127 -17.83 -0.47 9.30
C TYR A 127 -19.13 -1.29 9.25
N ALA A 128 -20.03 -1.17 10.23
CA ALA A 128 -21.32 -1.88 10.20
C ALA A 128 -22.20 -1.39 9.05
N HIS A 129 -22.17 -0.08 8.77
CA HIS A 129 -22.84 0.48 7.61
C HIS A 129 -22.26 -0.05 6.31
N VAL A 130 -20.91 -0.01 6.16
CA VAL A 130 -20.23 -0.53 4.97
C VAL A 130 -20.57 -2.01 4.75
N TYR A 131 -20.52 -2.83 5.79
CA TYR A 131 -20.87 -4.24 5.70
C TYR A 131 -22.30 -4.45 5.21
N THR A 132 -23.24 -3.64 5.67
CA THR A 132 -24.65 -3.67 5.20
C THR A 132 -24.75 -3.29 3.73
N GLU A 133 -24.00 -2.28 3.27
CA GLU A 133 -23.96 -1.88 1.87
C GLU A 133 -23.37 -2.97 0.97
N LEU A 134 -22.30 -3.64 1.42
CA LEU A 134 -21.72 -4.77 0.71
C LEU A 134 -22.71 -5.92 0.56
N LEU A 135 -23.37 -6.33 1.66
CA LEU A 135 -24.40 -7.39 1.63
C LEU A 135 -25.59 -7.05 0.74
N ALA A 136 -25.89 -5.78 0.57
CA ALA A 136 -26.95 -5.33 -0.33
C ALA A 136 -26.48 -5.16 -1.80
N GLY A 137 -25.23 -5.52 -2.10
CA GLY A 137 -24.65 -5.38 -3.45
C GLY A 137 -24.47 -3.93 -3.91
N ARG A 138 -24.45 -2.96 -3.00
CA ARG A 138 -24.39 -1.52 -3.31
C ARG A 138 -23.00 -0.91 -3.25
N GLY A 139 -21.96 -1.73 -3.25
CA GLY A 139 -20.59 -1.23 -3.28
C GLY A 139 -19.57 -2.32 -3.06
N MET A 140 -18.31 -1.92 -3.12
CA MET A 140 -17.14 -2.77 -2.91
C MET A 140 -16.25 -2.16 -1.83
N PHE A 141 -15.43 -2.97 -1.18
CA PHE A 141 -14.46 -2.47 -0.22
C PHE A 141 -13.03 -2.74 -0.70
N LEU A 142 -12.19 -1.71 -0.67
CA LEU A 142 -10.80 -1.77 -1.07
C LEU A 142 -9.90 -2.15 0.11
N PHE A 143 -9.12 -3.21 -0.06
CA PHE A 143 -8.14 -3.68 0.91
C PHE A 143 -6.76 -3.91 0.26
N PRO A 144 -5.66 -3.62 0.96
CA PRO A 144 -4.32 -3.98 0.51
C PRO A 144 -4.00 -5.47 0.77
N VAL A 145 -4.78 -6.13 1.64
CA VAL A 145 -4.62 -7.54 2.02
C VAL A 145 -6.00 -8.18 2.19
N ARG A 146 -6.06 -9.51 2.14
CA ARG A 146 -7.30 -10.24 2.47
C ARG A 146 -7.48 -10.32 3.97
N TYR A 147 -8.59 -9.80 4.48
CA TYR A 147 -8.93 -9.89 5.90
C TYR A 147 -9.75 -11.15 6.16
N PRO A 148 -9.44 -11.94 7.24
CA PRO A 148 -10.19 -13.16 7.58
C PRO A 148 -11.67 -12.92 7.93
N SER A 149 -12.03 -11.68 8.27
CA SER A 149 -13.41 -11.29 8.58
C SER A 149 -14.38 -11.32 7.41
N TYR A 150 -13.86 -11.39 6.17
CA TYR A 150 -14.68 -11.52 4.96
C TYR A 150 -14.47 -12.88 4.30
N PRO A 151 -15.51 -13.50 3.73
CA PRO A 151 -15.37 -14.74 3.00
C PRO A 151 -14.33 -14.64 1.87
N ALA A 152 -13.47 -15.64 1.73
CA ALA A 152 -12.44 -15.63 0.69
C ALA A 152 -13.03 -15.47 -0.73
N ALA A 153 -14.23 -16.01 -0.96
CA ALA A 153 -14.95 -15.89 -2.23
C ALA A 153 -15.38 -14.46 -2.59
N TRP A 154 -15.38 -13.55 -1.63
CA TRP A 154 -15.75 -12.14 -1.88
C TRP A 154 -14.61 -11.35 -2.51
N TYR A 155 -13.37 -11.80 -2.38
CA TYR A 155 -12.21 -11.04 -2.85
C TYR A 155 -11.98 -11.22 -4.36
N ARG A 156 -11.76 -10.10 -5.02
CA ARG A 156 -11.23 -10.03 -6.38
C ARG A 156 -9.95 -9.19 -6.34
N GLN A 157 -8.90 -9.74 -6.88
CA GLN A 157 -7.65 -8.99 -7.06
C GLN A 157 -7.86 -7.96 -8.15
N VAL A 158 -7.38 -6.76 -7.89
CA VAL A 158 -7.38 -5.67 -8.86
C VAL A 158 -6.02 -5.02 -8.89
N TRP A 159 -5.49 -4.80 -10.07
CA TRP A 159 -4.29 -4.01 -10.27
C TRP A 159 -4.67 -2.54 -10.32
N LEU A 160 -4.25 -1.78 -9.32
CA LEU A 160 -4.31 -0.34 -9.36
C LEU A 160 -3.05 0.18 -10.04
N PRO A 161 -3.11 1.16 -10.96
CA PRO A 161 -1.94 1.79 -11.57
C PRO A 161 -1.29 2.76 -10.57
N LEU A 162 -0.85 2.21 -9.47
CA LEU A 162 -0.14 2.92 -8.40
C LEU A 162 1.35 2.66 -8.55
N PRO A 163 2.18 3.64 -8.22
CA PRO A 163 3.62 3.40 -8.13
C PRO A 163 3.90 2.35 -7.05
N ASP A 164 4.99 1.61 -7.23
CA ASP A 164 5.46 0.67 -6.21
C ASP A 164 5.78 1.40 -4.91
N THR A 165 5.53 0.76 -3.77
CA THR A 165 6.06 1.25 -2.50
C THR A 165 7.58 1.18 -2.55
N VAL A 166 8.22 2.27 -2.19
CA VAL A 166 9.68 2.39 -2.22
C VAL A 166 10.24 2.64 -0.83
N LEU A 167 11.44 2.12 -0.62
CA LEU A 167 12.33 2.57 0.43
C LEU A 167 13.16 3.72 -0.11
N LEU A 168 13.12 4.87 0.55
CA LEU A 168 13.94 6.03 0.27
C LEU A 168 15.11 6.09 1.22
N THR A 169 16.29 6.34 0.68
CA THR A 169 17.52 6.64 1.44
C THR A 169 18.31 7.70 0.69
N LEU A 170 19.29 8.34 1.33
CA LEU A 170 20.23 9.16 0.59
C LEU A 170 21.05 8.30 -0.38
N ARG A 171 21.26 8.76 -1.61
CA ARG A 171 21.97 8.02 -2.66
C ARG A 171 23.43 7.79 -2.31
N GLU A 172 24.08 8.83 -1.84
CA GLU A 172 25.50 8.83 -1.48
C GLU A 172 25.70 8.75 0.05
N ASP A 173 24.88 7.93 0.72
CA ASP A 173 25.06 7.69 2.14
C ASP A 173 26.31 6.84 2.36
N PRO A 174 27.33 7.32 3.07
CA PRO A 174 28.57 6.59 3.27
C PRO A 174 28.45 5.46 4.31
N ARG A 175 27.32 5.36 5.00
CA ARG A 175 27.13 4.40 6.09
C ARG A 175 26.79 3.00 5.56
N PRO A 176 27.61 1.98 5.89
CA PRO A 176 27.37 0.61 5.41
C PRO A 176 26.05 0.02 5.93
N GLU A 177 25.56 0.46 7.09
CA GLU A 177 24.29 0.05 7.65
C GLU A 177 23.09 0.41 6.77
N ILE A 178 23.17 1.49 5.99
CA ILE A 178 22.10 1.88 5.05
C ILE A 178 22.02 0.89 3.90
N LEU A 179 23.14 0.36 3.43
CA LEU A 179 23.16 -0.70 2.43
C LEU A 179 22.53 -1.98 2.98
N THR A 180 22.89 -2.36 4.22
CA THR A 180 22.32 -3.51 4.92
C THR A 180 20.80 -3.34 5.10
N LEU A 181 20.36 -2.16 5.50
CA LEU A 181 18.93 -1.83 5.64
C LEU A 181 18.20 -2.02 4.30
N ARG A 182 18.71 -1.47 3.20
CA ARG A 182 18.13 -1.66 1.85
C ARG A 182 18.00 -3.13 1.48
N GLN A 183 19.06 -3.90 1.74
CA GLN A 183 19.08 -5.34 1.45
C GLN A 183 17.99 -6.07 2.23
N VAL A 184 17.91 -5.87 3.55
CA VAL A 184 16.91 -6.52 4.41
C VAL A 184 15.48 -6.17 3.95
N PHE A 185 15.20 -4.91 3.62
CA PHE A 185 13.89 -4.53 3.10
C PHE A 185 13.57 -5.25 1.79
N THR A 186 14.51 -5.28 0.86
CA THR A 186 14.33 -5.94 -0.45
C THR A 186 14.08 -7.45 -0.30
N GLU A 187 14.82 -8.11 0.60
CA GLU A 187 14.66 -9.54 0.87
C GLU A 187 13.30 -9.85 1.49
N VAL A 188 12.96 -9.18 2.59
CA VAL A 188 11.73 -9.42 3.35
C VAL A 188 10.48 -9.17 2.51
N TYR A 189 10.45 -8.06 1.78
CA TYR A 189 9.32 -7.77 0.90
C TYR A 189 9.31 -8.62 -0.37
N GLY A 190 10.49 -8.99 -0.90
CA GLY A 190 10.61 -9.92 -2.03
C GLY A 190 10.12 -11.33 -1.70
N GLU A 191 10.36 -11.83 -0.50
CA GLU A 191 9.82 -13.11 -0.01
C GLU A 191 8.30 -13.06 0.09
N ARG A 192 7.74 -11.95 0.57
CA ARG A 192 6.29 -11.74 0.63
C ARG A 192 5.63 -11.77 -0.74
N ILE A 193 6.22 -11.08 -1.72
CA ILE A 193 5.68 -11.08 -3.09
C ILE A 193 5.61 -12.50 -3.64
N LYS A 194 6.66 -13.29 -3.45
CA LYS A 194 6.69 -14.71 -3.88
C LYS A 194 5.61 -15.55 -3.20
N ALA A 195 5.29 -15.27 -1.94
CA ALA A 195 4.26 -15.98 -1.18
C ALA A 195 2.82 -15.56 -1.58
N LEU A 196 2.65 -14.39 -2.22
CA LEU A 196 1.34 -13.86 -2.65
C LEU A 196 1.03 -14.14 -4.13
N LEU A 197 2.04 -14.51 -4.91
CA LEU A 197 1.85 -14.94 -6.30
C LEU A 197 1.38 -16.40 -6.31
N PRO A 198 0.34 -16.74 -7.11
CA PRO A 198 -0.17 -18.11 -7.23
C PRO A 198 0.84 -19.07 -7.85
#